data_e2391817e8ff90f3bddc559acc99fcb9
#
_entry.id   e2391817e8ff90f3bddc559acc99fcb9
#
_cell.length_a   1.000
_cell.length_b   1.000
_cell.length_c   1.000
_cell.angle_alpha   90.00
_cell.angle_beta   90.00
_cell.angle_gamma   90.00
#
_symmetry.space_group_name_H-M   'P 1'
#
loop_
_entity.id
_entity.type
_entity.pdbx_description
1 polymer ?
#
loop_
_entity_poly.entity_id
_entity_poly.type
_entity_poly.pdbx_seq_one_letter_code
_entity_poly.pdbx_strand_id
1 'polypeptide(L)'
;IGLGLTFSVGPGANGRFGRVRSASQARGGGLLVRAFRDLDGNGRRDAGEPPFADPVGVLVNDLPLPARLRGEEARDIELDGLSPATPIKIALDEASLSDPFDIPSNPGVLVTPRAGLHEVVELGVSPSASVEGTLAMNGRALAGETIELLTMDGTSAYRARTEFDGMFSFERVRYGRYRL
;
A
#
# COMPACT_ATOMS: atom_id res chain seq x y z
N ILE A 1 1.44 -30.16 -40.07
CA ILE A 1 1.09 -29.57 -38.75
C ILE A 1 2.41 -29.11 -38.16
N GLY A 2 2.63 -27.79 -38.14
CA GLY A 2 3.82 -27.18 -37.50
C GLY A 2 3.49 -26.74 -36.10
N LEU A 3 4.29 -27.11 -35.08
CA LEU A 3 4.23 -26.60 -33.73
C LEU A 3 5.22 -25.45 -33.64
N GLY A 4 4.71 -24.21 -33.43
CA GLY A 4 5.53 -23.06 -33.21
C GLY A 4 5.57 -22.75 -31.72
N LEU A 5 6.76 -22.69 -31.08
CA LEU A 5 6.95 -22.26 -29.71
C LEU A 5 7.59 -20.86 -29.72
N THR A 6 6.90 -19.88 -29.19
CA THR A 6 7.45 -18.53 -29.07
C THR A 6 7.72 -18.24 -27.59
N PHE A 7 8.96 -17.90 -27.25
CA PHE A 7 9.34 -17.47 -25.92
C PHE A 7 10.19 -16.21 -26.01
N SER A 8 10.14 -15.40 -24.96
CA SER A 8 10.93 -14.18 -24.83
C SER A 8 11.87 -14.31 -23.65
N VAL A 9 13.14 -13.92 -23.84
CA VAL A 9 14.18 -13.87 -22.80
C VAL A 9 14.64 -12.43 -22.67
N GLY A 10 14.53 -11.86 -21.50
CA GLY A 10 14.94 -10.48 -21.27
C GLY A 10 15.39 -10.25 -19.82
N PRO A 11 15.91 -9.05 -19.51
CA PRO A 11 16.23 -8.70 -18.14
C PRO A 11 14.95 -8.63 -17.30
N GLY A 12 14.94 -9.31 -16.15
CA GLY A 12 13.94 -9.09 -15.13
C GLY A 12 14.13 -7.73 -14.48
N ALA A 13 13.11 -7.26 -13.73
CA ALA A 13 13.15 -5.98 -13.00
C ALA A 13 14.34 -5.86 -12.04
N ASN A 14 14.98 -6.98 -11.66
CA ASN A 14 16.16 -7.05 -10.81
C ASN A 14 17.50 -7.00 -11.59
N GLY A 15 17.47 -6.71 -12.89
CA GLY A 15 18.68 -6.74 -13.74
C GLY A 15 19.27 -8.15 -13.99
N ARG A 16 18.64 -9.22 -13.49
CA ARG A 16 19.07 -10.60 -13.74
C ARG A 16 18.53 -11.07 -15.07
N PHE A 17 19.43 -11.42 -15.98
CA PHE A 17 19.08 -12.09 -17.24
C PHE A 17 18.68 -13.56 -16.97
N GLY A 18 17.65 -14.04 -17.70
CA GLY A 18 17.39 -15.48 -17.78
C GLY A 18 15.99 -15.97 -17.39
N ARG A 19 15.01 -15.12 -17.16
CA ARG A 19 13.62 -15.61 -17.07
C ARG A 19 13.02 -15.78 -18.45
N VAL A 20 12.63 -17.03 -18.75
CA VAL A 20 11.85 -17.37 -19.95
C VAL A 20 10.39 -17.05 -19.69
N ARG A 21 9.76 -16.26 -20.55
CA ARG A 21 8.37 -15.85 -20.44
C ARG A 21 7.58 -16.18 -21.69
N SER A 22 6.32 -16.51 -21.52
CA SER A 22 5.40 -16.86 -22.61
C SER A 22 4.85 -15.63 -23.37
N ALA A 23 5.02 -14.43 -22.82
CA ALA A 23 4.57 -13.19 -23.46
C ALA A 23 5.74 -12.37 -24.01
N SER A 24 5.51 -11.68 -25.14
CA SER A 24 6.51 -10.80 -25.75
C SER A 24 6.75 -9.57 -24.85
N GLN A 25 7.93 -9.50 -24.24
CA GLN A 25 8.35 -8.35 -23.42
C GLN A 25 8.42 -7.05 -24.22
N ALA A 26 8.67 -7.12 -25.51
CA ALA A 26 8.79 -5.95 -26.37
C ALA A 26 7.46 -5.21 -26.59
N ARG A 27 6.32 -5.87 -26.38
CA ARG A 27 4.98 -5.32 -26.62
C ARG A 27 4.21 -4.98 -25.34
N GLY A 28 4.63 -5.48 -24.18
CA GLY A 28 4.01 -5.22 -22.89
C GLY A 28 4.90 -4.38 -21.97
N GLY A 29 4.32 -3.72 -20.99
CA GLY A 29 5.03 -3.12 -19.86
C GLY A 29 5.13 -4.12 -18.70
N GLY A 30 6.07 -3.87 -17.78
CA GLY A 30 6.20 -4.64 -16.55
C GLY A 30 6.31 -3.72 -15.34
N LEU A 31 5.88 -4.21 -14.17
CA LEU A 31 6.07 -3.55 -12.89
C LEU A 31 6.69 -4.52 -11.90
N LEU A 32 7.55 -3.99 -11.05
CA LEU A 32 8.04 -4.64 -9.85
C LEU A 32 7.45 -3.91 -8.65
N VAL A 33 6.50 -4.54 -7.97
CA VAL A 33 5.85 -3.96 -6.80
C VAL A 33 6.57 -4.43 -5.54
N ARG A 34 6.95 -3.49 -4.69
CA ARG A 34 7.63 -3.72 -3.40
C ARG A 34 6.89 -3.02 -2.28
N ALA A 35 6.78 -3.69 -1.14
CA ALA A 35 6.32 -3.04 0.09
C ALA A 35 7.50 -2.63 0.96
N PHE A 36 7.36 -1.51 1.68
CA PHE A 36 8.34 -1.04 2.64
C PHE A 36 7.64 -0.57 3.93
N ARG A 37 8.37 -0.53 5.03
CA ARG A 37 7.88 0.02 6.30
C ARG A 37 8.02 1.54 6.26
N ASP A 38 6.91 2.22 6.09
CA ASP A 38 6.82 3.68 6.08
C ASP A 38 6.68 4.18 7.52
N LEU A 39 7.76 4.74 8.05
CA LEU A 39 7.86 5.11 9.46
C LEU A 39 7.32 6.51 9.75
N ASP A 40 7.30 7.39 8.77
CA ASP A 40 6.83 8.77 8.91
C ASP A 40 5.46 9.01 8.25
N GLY A 41 4.91 8.02 7.53
CA GLY A 41 3.60 8.07 6.92
C GLY A 41 3.51 8.94 5.66
N ASN A 42 4.65 9.25 5.03
CA ASN A 42 4.69 10.12 3.85
C ASN A 42 4.39 9.39 2.53
N GLY A 43 4.30 8.06 2.56
CA GLY A 43 4.01 7.20 1.40
C GLY A 43 5.17 7.08 0.41
N ARG A 44 6.36 7.52 0.77
CA ARG A 44 7.59 7.44 -0.02
C ARG A 44 8.65 6.71 0.76
N ARG A 45 9.42 5.89 0.08
CA ARG A 45 10.51 5.20 0.73
C ARG A 45 11.71 6.10 0.92
N ASP A 46 12.02 6.39 2.17
CA ASP A 46 13.15 7.21 2.58
C ASP A 46 14.36 6.38 3.03
N ALA A 47 15.50 7.08 3.15
CA ALA A 47 16.72 6.45 3.67
C ALA A 47 16.50 5.99 5.12
N GLY A 48 16.70 4.69 5.36
CA GLY A 48 16.49 4.09 6.68
C GLY A 48 15.17 3.32 6.82
N GLU A 49 14.28 3.40 5.85
CA GLU A 49 13.05 2.61 5.82
C GLU A 49 13.31 1.23 5.22
N PRO A 50 13.11 0.16 6.01
CA PRO A 50 13.41 -1.19 5.56
C PRO A 50 12.32 -1.72 4.60
N PRO A 51 12.64 -2.72 3.77
CA PRO A 51 11.62 -3.50 3.08
C PRO A 51 10.63 -4.08 4.11
N PHE A 52 9.36 -4.15 3.74
CA PHE A 52 8.37 -4.81 4.58
C PHE A 52 8.67 -6.30 4.68
N ALA A 53 8.61 -6.86 5.90
CA ALA A 53 9.11 -8.21 6.15
C ALA A 53 8.15 -9.30 5.67
N ASP A 54 6.84 -9.05 5.83
CA ASP A 54 5.81 -10.04 5.54
C ASP A 54 5.37 -9.98 4.07
N PRO A 55 4.90 -11.11 3.51
CA PRO A 55 4.26 -11.12 2.21
C PRO A 55 2.99 -10.25 2.23
N VAL A 56 2.80 -9.44 1.20
CA VAL A 56 1.63 -8.59 1.05
C VAL A 56 0.83 -8.94 -0.21
N GLY A 57 -0.47 -8.77 -0.15
CA GLY A 57 -1.33 -8.79 -1.32
C GLY A 57 -1.28 -7.45 -2.06
N VAL A 58 -1.48 -7.51 -3.38
CA VAL A 58 -1.56 -6.31 -4.23
C VAL A 58 -2.87 -6.32 -4.98
N LEU A 59 -3.48 -5.15 -5.07
CA LEU A 59 -4.66 -4.88 -5.88
C LEU A 59 -4.23 -4.19 -7.17
N VAL A 60 -4.81 -4.62 -8.28
CA VAL A 60 -4.70 -3.95 -9.58
C VAL A 60 -6.09 -3.46 -9.98
N ASN A 61 -6.26 -2.15 -10.11
CA ASN A 61 -7.57 -1.53 -10.33
C ASN A 61 -8.63 -2.00 -9.30
N ASP A 62 -8.23 -2.02 -8.04
CA ASP A 62 -9.03 -2.46 -6.88
C ASP A 62 -9.46 -3.95 -6.89
N LEU A 63 -8.87 -4.76 -7.77
CA LEU A 63 -9.10 -6.20 -7.83
C LEU A 63 -7.87 -6.97 -7.34
N PRO A 64 -8.06 -8.00 -6.48
CA PRO A 64 -6.95 -8.82 -6.01
C PRO A 64 -6.23 -9.54 -7.15
N LEU A 65 -4.91 -9.57 -7.08
CA LEU A 65 -4.12 -10.36 -8.01
C LEU A 65 -4.43 -11.86 -7.85
N PRO A 66 -4.69 -12.58 -8.96
CA PRO A 66 -4.84 -14.01 -8.93
C PRO A 66 -3.61 -14.68 -8.30
N ALA A 67 -3.83 -15.72 -7.48
CA ALA A 67 -2.76 -16.45 -6.78
C ALA A 67 -1.64 -16.95 -7.72
N ARG A 68 -1.97 -17.29 -8.98
CA ARG A 68 -1.02 -17.70 -10.01
C ARG A 68 0.03 -16.65 -10.40
N LEU A 69 -0.23 -15.38 -10.10
CA LEU A 69 0.69 -14.26 -10.36
C LEU A 69 1.50 -13.87 -9.13
N ARG A 70 1.24 -14.53 -7.99
CA ARG A 70 2.01 -14.35 -6.75
C ARG A 70 3.16 -15.35 -6.78
N GLY A 71 4.41 -14.89 -6.77
CA GLY A 71 5.56 -15.77 -6.55
C GLY A 71 5.51 -16.32 -5.12
N GLU A 72 5.74 -17.63 -4.93
CA GLU A 72 5.61 -18.31 -3.63
C GLU A 72 6.58 -17.82 -2.53
N GLU A 73 7.64 -17.08 -2.89
CA GLU A 73 8.65 -16.61 -1.94
C GLU A 73 8.98 -15.11 -2.07
N ALA A 74 8.25 -14.38 -2.90
CA ALA A 74 8.71 -13.07 -3.30
C ALA A 74 8.08 -11.96 -2.44
N ARG A 75 8.93 -11.28 -1.69
CA ARG A 75 8.67 -9.93 -1.18
C ARG A 75 8.41 -8.93 -2.31
N ASP A 76 8.79 -9.29 -3.52
CA ASP A 76 8.68 -8.51 -4.73
C ASP A 76 7.65 -9.17 -5.66
N ILE A 77 6.62 -8.44 -6.07
CA ILE A 77 5.59 -8.93 -6.98
C ILE A 77 5.87 -8.39 -8.38
N GLU A 78 6.17 -9.31 -9.31
CA GLU A 78 6.36 -8.94 -10.71
C GLU A 78 5.05 -9.05 -11.49
N LEU A 79 4.67 -7.96 -12.15
CA LEU A 79 3.54 -7.88 -13.05
C LEU A 79 4.05 -7.68 -14.47
N ASP A 80 3.73 -8.62 -15.36
CA ASP A 80 4.17 -8.60 -16.75
C ASP A 80 3.00 -8.53 -17.72
N GLY A 81 3.30 -8.13 -18.95
CA GLY A 81 2.32 -8.11 -20.04
C GLY A 81 1.23 -7.06 -19.86
N LEU A 82 1.51 -6.01 -19.09
CA LEU A 82 0.60 -4.91 -18.90
C LEU A 82 0.44 -4.11 -20.19
N SER A 83 -0.78 -3.66 -20.45
CA SER A 83 -1.08 -2.84 -21.65
C SER A 83 -0.33 -1.50 -21.54
N PRO A 84 0.55 -1.19 -22.51
CA PRO A 84 1.28 0.08 -22.50
C PRO A 84 0.32 1.26 -22.67
N ALA A 85 0.72 2.41 -22.11
CA ALA A 85 -0.02 3.67 -22.17
C ALA A 85 -1.45 3.63 -21.57
N THR A 86 -1.79 2.56 -20.85
CA THR A 86 -3.05 2.45 -20.12
C THR A 86 -2.76 2.63 -18.63
N PRO A 87 -3.27 3.70 -17.98
CA PRO A 87 -3.08 3.88 -16.56
C PRO A 87 -3.73 2.76 -15.76
N ILE A 88 -3.01 2.24 -14.77
CA ILE A 88 -3.51 1.24 -13.83
C ILE A 88 -3.23 1.72 -12.40
N LYS A 89 -4.14 1.42 -11.49
CA LYS A 89 -3.96 1.66 -10.06
C LYS A 89 -3.34 0.43 -9.42
N ILE A 90 -2.26 0.62 -8.70
CA ILE A 90 -1.61 -0.42 -7.89
C ILE A 90 -1.75 -0.02 -6.42
N ALA A 91 -2.32 -0.89 -5.61
CA ALA A 91 -2.52 -0.65 -4.19
C ALA A 91 -2.16 -1.89 -3.36
N LEU A 92 -1.91 -1.70 -2.06
CA LEU A 92 -1.82 -2.81 -1.13
C LEU A 92 -3.22 -3.37 -0.84
N ASP A 93 -3.30 -4.69 -0.77
CA ASP A 93 -4.48 -5.37 -0.22
C ASP A 93 -4.36 -5.34 1.32
N GLU A 94 -5.06 -4.41 1.93
CA GLU A 94 -5.05 -4.22 3.38
C GLU A 94 -5.45 -5.49 4.13
N ALA A 95 -6.37 -6.30 3.58
CA ALA A 95 -6.78 -7.56 4.19
C ALA A 95 -5.67 -8.62 4.23
N SER A 96 -4.58 -8.40 3.49
CA SER A 96 -3.41 -9.29 3.48
C SER A 96 -2.37 -8.95 4.55
N LEU A 97 -2.51 -7.81 5.23
CA LEU A 97 -1.58 -7.41 6.30
C LEU A 97 -1.84 -8.27 7.54
N SER A 98 -0.77 -8.82 8.11
CA SER A 98 -0.83 -9.73 9.25
C SER A 98 -1.13 -9.01 10.57
N ASP A 99 -0.66 -7.77 10.71
CA ASP A 99 -0.92 -6.93 11.86
C ASP A 99 -2.13 -6.01 11.59
N PRO A 100 -3.20 -6.04 12.40
CA PRO A 100 -4.37 -5.19 12.24
C PRO A 100 -4.07 -3.69 12.42
N PHE A 101 -2.93 -3.35 13.03
CA PHE A 101 -2.46 -1.98 13.16
C PHE A 101 -1.56 -1.52 12.01
N ASP A 102 -1.19 -2.39 11.11
CA ASP A 102 -0.55 -1.99 9.87
C ASP A 102 -1.58 -1.51 8.86
N ILE A 103 -1.33 -0.37 8.24
CA ILE A 103 -2.23 0.24 7.26
C ILE A 103 -1.46 0.67 6.01
N PRO A 104 -2.06 0.63 4.83
CA PRO A 104 -1.45 1.24 3.64
C PRO A 104 -1.19 2.73 3.84
N SER A 105 0.00 3.21 3.48
CA SER A 105 0.34 4.64 3.62
C SER A 105 -0.45 5.54 2.68
N ASN A 106 -0.90 4.99 1.56
CA ASN A 106 -1.71 5.69 0.57
C ASN A 106 -2.75 4.75 -0.07
N PRO A 107 -3.81 5.29 -0.70
CA PRO A 107 -4.87 4.49 -1.32
C PRO A 107 -4.44 3.77 -2.61
N GLY A 108 -3.18 3.89 -3.00
CA GLY A 108 -2.59 3.31 -4.19
C GLY A 108 -1.87 4.33 -5.06
N VAL A 109 -1.13 3.82 -6.02
CA VAL A 109 -0.32 4.58 -6.98
C VAL A 109 -0.86 4.35 -8.37
N LEU A 110 -1.07 5.43 -9.13
CA LEU A 110 -1.43 5.36 -10.53
C LEU A 110 -0.17 5.27 -11.38
N VAL A 111 -0.04 4.21 -12.16
CA VAL A 111 1.12 3.94 -13.01
C VAL A 111 0.68 3.76 -14.46
N THR A 112 1.47 4.28 -15.38
CA THR A 112 1.24 4.07 -16.82
C THR A 112 2.39 3.23 -17.37
N PRO A 113 2.20 1.90 -17.54
CA PRO A 113 3.25 1.02 -18.01
C PRO A 113 3.79 1.43 -19.39
N ARG A 114 5.09 1.28 -19.60
CA ARG A 114 5.75 1.54 -20.89
C ARG A 114 6.21 0.24 -21.53
N ALA A 115 6.01 0.11 -22.84
CA ALA A 115 6.42 -1.07 -23.58
C ALA A 115 7.93 -1.34 -23.42
N GLY A 116 8.28 -2.59 -23.13
CA GLY A 116 9.66 -3.03 -22.97
C GLY A 116 10.37 -2.57 -21.70
N LEU A 117 9.70 -1.80 -20.83
CA LEU A 117 10.27 -1.32 -19.57
C LEU A 117 9.62 -2.01 -18.36
N HIS A 118 10.45 -2.20 -17.32
CA HIS A 118 9.98 -2.57 -15.99
C HIS A 118 10.19 -1.38 -15.05
N GLU A 119 9.12 -0.92 -14.44
CA GLU A 119 9.12 0.16 -13.47
C GLU A 119 8.97 -0.40 -12.06
N VAL A 120 9.62 0.22 -11.08
CA VAL A 120 9.48 -0.16 -9.67
C VAL A 120 8.40 0.69 -9.05
N VAL A 121 7.44 0.03 -8.38
CA VAL A 121 6.39 0.66 -7.59
C VAL A 121 6.62 0.30 -6.14
N GLU A 122 6.85 1.29 -5.30
CA GLU A 122 7.03 1.10 -3.87
C GLU A 122 5.74 1.51 -3.14
N LEU A 123 5.23 0.61 -2.28
CA LEU A 123 4.01 0.80 -1.52
C LEU A 123 4.34 0.78 -0.03
N GLY A 124 4.01 1.87 0.66
CA GLY A 124 4.28 2.03 2.08
C GLY A 124 3.25 1.30 2.95
N VAL A 125 3.74 0.68 4.02
CA VAL A 125 2.94 0.16 5.13
C VAL A 125 3.30 0.95 6.39
N SER A 126 2.36 1.76 6.87
CA SER A 126 2.54 2.57 8.07
C SER A 126 1.99 1.86 9.30
N PRO A 127 2.67 1.93 10.44
CA PRO A 127 2.08 1.51 11.70
C PRO A 127 0.99 2.50 12.13
N SER A 128 -0.01 1.99 12.83
CA SER A 128 -1.08 2.78 13.45
C SER A 128 -1.30 2.38 14.90
N ALA A 129 -2.08 3.17 15.62
CA ALA A 129 -2.46 2.87 17.00
C ALA A 129 -3.88 3.40 17.27
N SER A 130 -4.53 2.89 18.32
CA SER A 130 -5.74 3.48 18.85
C SER A 130 -5.38 4.63 19.80
N VAL A 131 -6.19 5.68 19.75
CA VAL A 131 -6.11 6.82 20.69
C VAL A 131 -7.44 6.94 21.40
N GLU A 132 -7.43 6.81 22.71
CA GLU A 132 -8.62 6.87 23.55
C GLU A 132 -8.49 7.98 24.58
N GLY A 133 -9.63 8.54 24.97
CA GLY A 133 -9.65 9.58 25.99
C GLY A 133 -11.05 9.81 26.56
N THR A 134 -11.13 10.70 27.55
CA THR A 134 -12.41 11.10 28.16
C THR A 134 -12.50 12.62 28.17
N LEU A 135 -13.60 13.16 27.69
CA LEU A 135 -13.92 14.56 27.75
C LEU A 135 -14.81 14.85 28.94
N ALA A 136 -14.33 15.72 29.82
CA ALA A 136 -15.11 16.15 30.98
C ALA A 136 -14.91 17.65 31.26
N MET A 137 -15.92 18.31 31.80
CA MET A 137 -15.87 19.69 32.28
C MET A 137 -16.41 19.77 33.69
N ASN A 138 -15.63 20.33 34.60
CA ASN A 138 -15.98 20.45 36.03
C ASN A 138 -16.37 19.10 36.68
N GLY A 139 -15.69 18.02 36.28
CA GLY A 139 -15.94 16.66 36.79
C GLY A 139 -17.19 15.95 36.17
N ARG A 140 -17.88 16.56 35.22
CA ARG A 140 -19.00 15.96 34.50
C ARG A 140 -18.56 15.53 33.12
N ALA A 141 -18.86 14.29 32.76
CA ALA A 141 -18.67 13.79 31.43
C ALA A 141 -19.49 14.61 30.40
N LEU A 142 -18.86 14.93 29.28
CA LEU A 142 -19.52 15.62 28.17
C LEU A 142 -19.83 14.58 27.09
N ALA A 143 -21.10 14.23 26.96
CA ALA A 143 -21.60 13.29 25.99
C ALA A 143 -22.00 13.97 24.67
N GLY A 144 -21.76 13.30 23.57
CA GLY A 144 -22.22 13.73 22.26
C GLY A 144 -21.41 14.85 21.62
N GLU A 145 -20.26 15.22 22.21
CA GLU A 145 -19.37 16.22 21.66
C GLU A 145 -18.50 15.64 20.55
N THR A 146 -18.16 16.48 19.59
CA THR A 146 -17.25 16.08 18.49
C THR A 146 -15.82 16.39 18.85
N ILE A 147 -14.97 15.38 18.80
CA ILE A 147 -13.53 15.49 18.99
C ILE A 147 -12.84 15.30 17.65
N GLU A 148 -11.86 16.10 17.36
CA GLU A 148 -11.07 16.00 16.13
C GLU A 148 -9.58 15.91 16.45
N LEU A 149 -8.89 14.97 15.78
CA LEU A 149 -7.44 14.99 15.70
C LEU A 149 -7.05 15.80 14.46
N LEU A 150 -6.38 16.90 14.68
CA LEU A 150 -5.90 17.78 13.62
C LEU A 150 -4.42 17.49 13.36
N THR A 151 -4.04 17.44 12.09
CA THR A 151 -2.63 17.48 11.69
C THR A 151 -2.01 18.82 12.11
N MET A 152 -0.67 18.93 12.05
CA MET A 152 0.03 20.14 12.49
C MET A 152 -0.28 21.37 11.63
N ASP A 153 -0.75 21.16 10.39
CA ASP A 153 -1.23 22.23 9.50
C ASP A 153 -2.69 22.63 9.74
N GLY A 154 -3.38 21.94 10.67
CA GLY A 154 -4.75 22.24 11.07
C GLY A 154 -5.83 21.50 10.28
N THR A 155 -5.45 20.57 9.41
CA THR A 155 -6.41 19.73 8.69
C THR A 155 -6.99 18.67 9.63
N SER A 156 -8.33 18.47 9.63
CA SER A 156 -8.97 17.39 10.39
C SER A 156 -8.62 16.04 9.77
N ALA A 157 -7.84 15.23 10.49
CA ALA A 157 -7.42 13.91 10.05
C ALA A 157 -8.38 12.83 10.53
N TYR A 158 -8.86 12.92 11.76
CA TYR A 158 -9.78 11.95 12.38
C TYR A 158 -10.84 12.68 13.19
N ARG A 159 -12.04 12.08 13.23
CA ARG A 159 -13.17 12.62 13.98
C ARG A 159 -13.85 11.51 14.76
N ALA A 160 -14.14 11.75 16.04
CA ALA A 160 -14.90 10.87 16.91
C ALA A 160 -15.97 11.67 17.65
N ARG A 161 -16.93 10.98 18.23
CA ARG A 161 -17.96 11.58 19.08
C ARG A 161 -17.87 10.95 20.47
N THR A 162 -17.98 11.77 21.51
CA THR A 162 -17.97 11.28 22.88
C THR A 162 -19.23 10.47 23.17
N GLU A 163 -19.08 9.37 23.89
CA GLU A 163 -20.15 8.53 24.39
C GLU A 163 -20.82 9.15 25.63
N PHE A 164 -21.79 8.46 26.21
CA PHE A 164 -22.58 8.93 27.34
C PHE A 164 -21.74 9.22 28.60
N ASP A 165 -20.62 8.56 28.75
CA ASP A 165 -19.63 8.73 29.83
C ASP A 165 -18.48 9.70 29.47
N GLY A 166 -18.57 10.34 28.31
CA GLY A 166 -17.56 11.24 27.78
C GLY A 166 -16.36 10.55 27.12
N MET A 167 -16.34 9.24 27.04
CA MET A 167 -15.26 8.51 26.34
C MET A 167 -15.31 8.76 24.84
N PHE A 168 -14.14 8.78 24.22
CA PHE A 168 -13.97 8.80 22.76
C PHE A 168 -12.81 7.92 22.36
N SER A 169 -12.87 7.37 21.15
CA SER A 169 -11.82 6.54 20.57
C SER A 169 -11.62 6.89 19.10
N PHE A 170 -10.35 6.93 18.69
CA PHE A 170 -9.94 6.94 17.29
C PHE A 170 -9.17 5.66 17.04
N GLU A 171 -9.63 4.87 16.10
CA GLU A 171 -8.97 3.64 15.71
C GLU A 171 -8.02 3.87 14.54
N ARG A 172 -6.90 3.13 14.54
CA ARG A 172 -5.95 3.08 13.41
C ARG A 172 -5.41 4.46 13.02
N VAL A 173 -5.09 5.26 14.03
CA VAL A 173 -4.43 6.56 13.86
C VAL A 173 -2.99 6.30 13.44
N ARG A 174 -2.56 6.84 12.30
CA ARG A 174 -1.16 6.76 11.86
C ARG A 174 -0.24 7.40 12.87
N TYR A 175 0.96 6.88 12.98
CA TYR A 175 1.97 7.52 13.83
C TYR A 175 2.27 8.92 13.30
N GLY A 176 2.32 9.89 14.23
CA GLY A 176 2.50 11.28 13.86
C GLY A 176 2.28 12.22 15.02
N ARG A 177 2.32 13.51 14.72
CA ARG A 177 2.00 14.59 15.68
C ARG A 177 0.64 15.16 15.31
N TYR A 178 -0.23 15.22 16.30
CA TYR A 178 -1.58 15.73 16.16
C TYR A 178 -1.87 16.75 17.26
N ARG A 179 -2.88 17.57 17.03
CA ARG A 179 -3.54 18.41 18.04
C ARG A 179 -4.97 17.90 18.22
N LEU A 180 -5.41 17.88 19.47
CA LEU A 180 -6.78 17.57 19.86
C LEU A 180 -7.55 18.89 20.09
#